data_4a306387ab5a256312bbd6b848617870
#
_entry.id   4a306387ab5a256312bbd6b848617870
#
_cell.length_a   1.000
_cell.length_b   1.000
_cell.length_c   1.000
_cell.angle_alpha   90.00
_cell.angle_beta   90.00
_cell.angle_gamma   90.00
#
_symmetry.space_group_name_H-M   'P 1'
#
loop_
_entity.id
_entity.type
_entity.pdbx_description
1 polymer ?
#
loop_
_entity_poly.entity_id
_entity_poly.type
_entity_poly.pdbx_seq_one_letter_code
_entity_poly.pdbx_strand_id
1 'polypeptide(L)'
;MVYSDFFLLGMIFFLAAQVSFIKAFLFEPLKPMIGVSIAIILTLALSLLILPNISDFGLKLGFPLYSIFLGTMGWRALARMDQGMIEKLTGLGAVLFLVSDGCIGINMAYYKLPRAQEIIMSTYYLAQFLITLSACKVIDQEKKRL
;
A
#
# COMPACT_ATOMS: atom_id res chain seq x y z
N MET A 1 21.08 -6.76 13.26
CA MET A 1 21.04 -7.87 12.26
C MET A 1 19.73 -8.65 12.32
N VAL A 2 19.41 -9.35 13.40
CA VAL A 2 18.19 -10.20 13.46
C VAL A 2 16.88 -9.43 13.15
N TYR A 3 16.72 -8.20 13.62
CA TYR A 3 15.51 -7.39 13.38
C TYR A 3 15.38 -6.92 11.92
N SER A 4 16.50 -6.67 11.21
CA SER A 4 16.48 -6.27 9.80
C SER A 4 16.02 -7.42 8.91
N ASP A 5 16.44 -8.65 9.19
CA ASP A 5 16.09 -9.83 8.39
C ASP A 5 14.60 -10.16 8.49
N PHE A 6 14.02 -10.09 9.71
CA PHE A 6 12.58 -10.27 9.89
C PHE A 6 11.76 -9.15 9.25
N PHE A 7 12.25 -7.92 9.27
CA PHE A 7 11.58 -6.81 8.62
C PHE A 7 11.60 -6.95 7.10
N LEU A 8 12.75 -7.35 6.53
CA LEU A 8 12.88 -7.61 5.10
C LEU A 8 11.94 -8.75 4.66
N LEU A 9 11.87 -9.83 5.43
CA LEU A 9 10.94 -10.92 5.17
C LEU A 9 9.48 -10.45 5.19
N GLY A 10 9.10 -9.66 6.18
CA GLY A 10 7.77 -9.02 6.26
C GLY A 10 7.48 -8.18 5.02
N MET A 11 8.44 -7.35 4.58
CA MET A 11 8.32 -6.51 3.41
C MET A 11 8.10 -7.33 2.13
N ILE A 12 8.73 -8.51 1.99
CA ILE A 12 8.52 -9.43 0.86
C ILE A 12 7.07 -9.95 0.85
N PHE A 13 6.54 -10.38 1.99
CA PHE A 13 5.15 -10.83 2.08
C PHE A 13 4.16 -9.71 1.76
N PHE A 14 4.41 -8.51 2.25
CA PHE A 14 3.59 -7.35 1.92
C PHE A 14 3.66 -6.97 0.45
N LEU A 15 4.84 -7.09 -0.18
CA LEU A 15 5.00 -6.91 -1.62
C LEU A 15 4.14 -7.91 -2.40
N ALA A 16 4.14 -9.18 -2.01
CA ALA A 16 3.29 -10.19 -2.62
C ALA A 16 1.79 -9.87 -2.49
N ALA A 17 1.37 -9.35 -1.32
CA ALA A 17 0.00 -8.89 -1.11
C ALA A 17 -0.34 -7.71 -2.03
N GLN A 18 0.56 -6.73 -2.20
CA GLN A 18 0.33 -5.59 -3.11
C GLN A 18 0.22 -6.02 -4.56
N VAL A 19 1.05 -6.95 -5.03
CA VAL A 19 0.93 -7.55 -6.38
C VAL A 19 -0.43 -8.20 -6.55
N SER A 20 -0.92 -8.90 -5.53
CA SER A 20 -2.24 -9.54 -5.55
C SER A 20 -3.37 -8.50 -5.63
N PHE A 21 -3.28 -7.41 -4.87
CA PHE A 21 -4.24 -6.31 -4.93
C PHE A 21 -4.21 -5.59 -6.28
N ILE A 22 -3.04 -5.33 -6.85
CA ILE A 22 -2.91 -4.73 -8.18
C ILE A 22 -3.62 -5.60 -9.23
N LYS A 23 -3.43 -6.92 -9.19
CA LYS A 23 -4.13 -7.86 -10.07
C LYS A 23 -5.64 -7.84 -9.86
N ALA A 24 -6.09 -7.85 -8.61
CA ALA A 24 -7.52 -7.81 -8.27
C ALA A 24 -8.19 -6.50 -8.70
N PHE A 25 -7.48 -5.38 -8.67
CA PHE A 25 -8.01 -4.08 -9.08
C PHE A 25 -8.05 -3.88 -10.60
N LEU A 26 -7.47 -4.76 -11.39
CA LEU A 26 -7.39 -4.72 -12.84
C LEU A 26 -6.73 -3.42 -13.36
N PHE A 27 -6.39 -3.38 -14.64
CA PHE A 27 -5.78 -2.20 -15.27
C PHE A 27 -6.79 -1.29 -15.96
N GLU A 28 -8.06 -1.65 -15.98
CA GLU A 28 -9.14 -0.80 -16.53
C GLU A 28 -10.02 -0.24 -15.39
N PRO A 29 -10.48 1.03 -15.50
CA PRO A 29 -10.09 2.02 -16.50
C PRO A 29 -8.68 2.59 -16.27
N LEU A 30 -7.95 2.82 -17.35
CA LEU A 30 -6.72 3.60 -17.32
C LEU A 30 -7.09 5.09 -17.20
N LYS A 31 -7.63 5.50 -16.05
CA LYS A 31 -7.87 6.94 -15.85
C LYS A 31 -6.55 7.68 -15.75
N PRO A 32 -6.42 8.81 -16.47
CA PRO A 32 -5.17 9.56 -16.50
C PRO A 32 -4.86 10.15 -15.12
N MET A 33 -3.92 9.78 -14.76
CA MET A 33 -2.54 9.98 -14.46
C MET A 33 -2.20 11.07 -13.44
N ILE A 34 -2.96 12.11 -13.19
CA ILE A 34 -2.55 13.18 -12.28
C ILE A 34 -2.59 12.70 -10.82
N GLY A 35 -3.65 12.05 -10.39
CA GLY A 35 -3.76 11.47 -9.04
C GLY A 35 -2.81 10.28 -8.81
N VAL A 36 -2.47 9.58 -9.89
CA VAL A 36 -1.57 8.44 -9.94
C VAL A 36 -0.13 8.85 -9.68
N SER A 37 0.29 9.82 -10.47
CA SER A 37 1.65 10.35 -10.39
C SER A 37 1.90 10.91 -9.00
N ILE A 38 0.92 11.58 -8.41
CA ILE A 38 1.03 12.13 -7.05
C ILE A 38 1.24 11.01 -6.02
N ALA A 39 0.44 9.95 -6.03
CA ALA A 39 0.57 8.86 -5.05
C ALA A 39 1.93 8.14 -5.18
N ILE A 40 2.38 7.85 -6.42
CA ILE A 40 3.67 7.24 -6.66
C ILE A 40 4.83 8.19 -6.29
N ILE A 41 4.73 9.45 -6.68
CA ILE A 41 5.77 10.44 -6.36
C ILE A 41 5.88 10.64 -4.85
N LEU A 42 4.77 10.73 -4.12
CA LEU A 42 4.80 10.88 -2.67
C LEU A 42 5.41 9.66 -1.98
N THR A 43 5.06 8.44 -2.41
CA THR A 43 5.65 7.23 -1.83
C THR A 43 7.12 7.09 -2.15
N LEU A 44 7.55 7.44 -3.37
CA LEU A 44 8.97 7.47 -3.74
C LEU A 44 9.73 8.57 -2.99
N ALA A 45 9.17 9.77 -2.88
CA ALA A 45 9.79 10.87 -2.14
C ALA A 45 9.98 10.52 -0.66
N LEU A 46 8.98 9.91 -0.03
CA LEU A 46 9.08 9.42 1.34
C LEU A 46 10.16 8.33 1.47
N SER A 47 10.21 7.40 0.51
CA SER A 47 11.24 6.35 0.47
C SER A 47 12.65 6.96 0.38
N LEU A 48 12.85 7.93 -0.50
CA LEU A 48 14.15 8.64 -0.66
C LEU A 48 14.55 9.41 0.59
N LEU A 49 13.59 9.97 1.32
CA LEU A 49 13.82 10.66 2.60
C LEU A 49 14.31 9.70 3.69
N ILE A 50 13.80 8.46 3.66
CA ILE A 50 14.12 7.42 4.64
C ILE A 50 15.48 6.75 4.34
N LEU A 51 15.83 6.58 3.06
CA LEU A 51 17.02 5.87 2.60
C LEU A 51 18.35 6.29 3.25
N PRO A 52 18.64 7.59 3.46
CA PRO A 52 19.90 7.99 4.08
C PRO A 52 20.08 7.46 5.50
N ASN A 53 18.97 7.19 6.21
CA ASN A 53 18.97 6.75 7.59
C ASN A 53 19.01 5.20 7.75
N ILE A 54 19.01 4.48 6.63
CA ILE A 54 19.07 3.03 6.61
C ILE A 54 20.50 2.59 6.36
N SER A 55 21.05 1.73 7.21
CA SER A 55 22.39 1.16 7.04
C SER A 55 22.37 -0.16 6.26
N ASP A 56 21.28 -0.92 6.34
CA ASP A 56 21.14 -2.22 5.69
C ASP A 56 20.97 -2.11 4.18
N PHE A 57 21.81 -2.82 3.43
CA PHE A 57 21.82 -2.76 1.97
C PHE A 57 20.54 -3.37 1.35
N GLY A 58 20.04 -4.46 1.93
CA GLY A 58 18.80 -5.10 1.47
C GLY A 58 17.60 -4.18 1.59
N LEU A 59 17.49 -3.48 2.72
CA LEU A 59 16.45 -2.48 2.94
C LEU A 59 16.60 -1.27 2.03
N LYS A 60 17.83 -0.82 1.75
CA LYS A 60 18.07 0.28 0.78
C LYS A 60 17.55 -0.01 -0.61
N LEU A 61 17.67 -1.24 -1.07
CA LEU A 61 17.13 -1.67 -2.36
C LEU A 61 15.62 -1.98 -2.28
N GLY A 62 15.19 -2.60 -1.19
CA GLY A 62 13.82 -3.03 -0.99
C GLY A 62 12.83 -1.86 -0.87
N PHE A 63 13.18 -0.81 -0.16
CA PHE A 63 12.27 0.33 0.07
C PHE A 63 11.79 1.03 -1.20
N PRO A 64 12.65 1.42 -2.15
CA PRO A 64 12.19 2.03 -3.40
C PRO A 64 11.32 1.08 -4.23
N LEU A 65 11.72 -0.18 -4.34
CA LEU A 65 10.96 -1.19 -5.06
C LEU A 65 9.57 -1.36 -4.43
N TYR A 66 9.51 -1.53 -3.11
CA TYR A 66 8.28 -1.62 -2.35
C TYR A 66 7.38 -0.39 -2.56
N SER A 67 7.95 0.81 -2.54
CA SER A 67 7.22 2.06 -2.74
C SER A 67 6.56 2.17 -4.12
N ILE A 68 7.19 1.62 -5.17
CA ILE A 68 6.62 1.58 -6.52
C ILE A 68 5.36 0.70 -6.54
N PHE A 69 5.42 -0.49 -5.95
CA PHE A 69 4.26 -1.38 -5.89
C PHE A 69 3.15 -0.80 -5.01
N LEU A 70 3.51 -0.23 -3.87
CA LEU A 70 2.59 0.43 -2.96
C LEU A 70 1.85 1.60 -3.64
N GLY A 71 2.59 2.48 -4.33
CA GLY A 71 2.02 3.58 -5.09
C GLY A 71 1.15 3.10 -6.25
N THR A 72 1.56 2.04 -6.95
CA THR A 72 0.78 1.43 -8.03
C THR A 72 -0.53 0.83 -7.51
N MET A 73 -0.50 0.14 -6.38
CA MET A 73 -1.70 -0.40 -5.72
C MET A 73 -2.65 0.72 -5.33
N GLY A 74 -2.16 1.76 -4.68
CA GLY A 74 -2.95 2.94 -4.32
C GLY A 74 -3.57 3.62 -5.53
N TRP A 75 -2.81 3.80 -6.60
CA TRP A 75 -3.33 4.30 -7.86
C TRP A 75 -4.49 3.48 -8.38
N ARG A 76 -4.31 2.19 -8.51
CA ARG A 76 -5.35 1.32 -9.07
C ARG A 76 -6.65 1.39 -8.27
N ALA A 77 -6.53 1.41 -6.95
CA ALA A 77 -7.69 1.57 -6.08
C ALA A 77 -8.40 2.91 -6.29
N LEU A 78 -7.64 4.01 -6.35
CA LEU A 78 -8.18 5.36 -6.55
C LEU A 78 -8.80 5.55 -7.94
N ALA A 79 -8.20 5.00 -8.99
CA ALA A 79 -8.71 5.09 -10.36
C ALA A 79 -10.11 4.48 -10.54
N ARG A 80 -10.51 3.58 -9.64
CA ARG A 80 -11.79 2.88 -9.69
C ARG A 80 -12.89 3.53 -8.84
N MET A 81 -12.59 4.55 -8.06
CA MET A 81 -13.53 5.13 -7.09
C MET A 81 -14.86 5.61 -7.69
N ASP A 82 -14.88 5.95 -8.98
CA ASP A 82 -16.10 6.39 -9.66
C ASP A 82 -17.04 5.24 -10.07
N GLN A 83 -16.58 3.99 -9.95
CA GLN A 83 -17.35 2.82 -10.37
C GLN A 83 -18.44 2.40 -9.37
N GLY A 84 -18.36 2.86 -8.12
CA GLY A 84 -19.38 2.57 -7.12
C GLY A 84 -18.94 2.80 -5.68
N MET A 85 -19.84 2.51 -4.75
CA MET A 85 -19.59 2.72 -3.32
C MET A 85 -18.49 1.80 -2.78
N ILE A 86 -18.47 0.54 -3.21
CA ILE A 86 -17.44 -0.42 -2.75
C ILE A 86 -16.06 -0.01 -3.24
N GLU A 87 -15.97 0.47 -4.48
CA GLU A 87 -14.72 0.97 -5.05
C GLU A 87 -14.24 2.25 -4.34
N LYS A 88 -15.16 3.11 -3.90
CA LYS A 88 -14.83 4.27 -3.04
C LYS A 88 -14.26 3.84 -1.70
N LEU A 89 -14.88 2.86 -1.05
CA LEU A 89 -14.39 2.31 0.22
C LEU A 89 -13.01 1.64 0.04
N THR A 90 -12.82 0.94 -1.07
CA THR A 90 -11.52 0.34 -1.43
C THR A 90 -10.44 1.40 -1.64
N GLY A 91 -10.78 2.48 -2.33
CA GLY A 91 -9.87 3.62 -2.51
C GLY A 91 -9.49 4.28 -1.18
N LEU A 92 -10.45 4.46 -0.28
CA LEU A 92 -10.20 4.94 1.08
C LEU A 92 -9.30 3.97 1.85
N GLY A 93 -9.55 2.66 1.74
CA GLY A 93 -8.71 1.63 2.33
C GLY A 93 -7.27 1.69 1.82
N ALA A 94 -7.08 1.91 0.51
CA ALA A 94 -5.75 2.06 -0.08
C ALA A 94 -5.02 3.29 0.46
N VAL A 95 -5.70 4.42 0.64
CA VAL A 95 -5.12 5.62 1.28
C VAL A 95 -4.70 5.34 2.72
N LEU A 96 -5.54 4.67 3.50
CA LEU A 96 -5.21 4.28 4.87
C LEU A 96 -4.02 3.33 4.92
N PHE A 97 -3.90 2.44 3.94
CA PHE A 97 -2.75 1.55 3.82
C PHE A 97 -1.46 2.34 3.55
N LEU A 98 -1.50 3.29 2.61
CA LEU A 98 -0.37 4.19 2.33
C LEU A 98 0.06 4.98 3.57
N VAL A 99 -0.90 5.46 4.36
CA VAL A 99 -0.64 6.17 5.62
C VAL A 99 0.01 5.24 6.64
N SER A 100 -0.52 4.03 6.81
CA SER A 100 0.04 3.03 7.72
C SER A 100 1.50 2.72 7.39
N ASP A 101 1.79 2.43 6.12
CA ASP A 101 3.15 2.11 5.66
C ASP A 101 4.09 3.31 5.76
N GLY A 102 3.59 4.52 5.47
CA GLY A 102 4.34 5.76 5.69
C GLY A 102 4.73 5.94 7.17
N CYS A 103 3.81 5.65 8.09
CA CYS A 103 4.07 5.68 9.53
C CYS A 103 5.12 4.64 9.95
N ILE A 104 5.10 3.43 9.37
CA ILE A 104 6.14 2.41 9.62
C ILE A 104 7.51 2.95 9.20
N GLY A 105 7.63 3.46 7.97
CA GLY A 105 8.89 3.98 7.45
C GLY A 105 9.44 5.14 8.28
N ILE A 106 8.60 6.12 8.60
CA ILE A 106 8.97 7.28 9.43
C ILE A 106 9.41 6.81 10.82
N ASN A 107 8.62 5.95 11.47
CA ASN A 107 8.92 5.46 12.81
C ASN A 107 10.20 4.62 12.86
N MET A 108 10.52 3.91 11.78
CA MET A 108 11.70 3.07 11.71
C MET A 108 12.98 3.87 11.50
N ALA A 109 12.97 4.82 10.58
CA ALA A 109 14.21 5.41 10.06
C ALA A 109 14.35 6.93 10.27
N TYR A 110 13.29 7.63 10.64
CA TYR A 110 13.35 9.09 10.73
C TYR A 110 12.99 9.63 12.12
N TYR A 111 11.78 9.33 12.62
CA TYR A 111 11.28 9.86 13.88
C TYR A 111 10.42 8.83 14.61
N LYS A 112 10.67 8.64 15.92
CA LYS A 112 9.86 7.73 16.74
C LYS A 112 8.51 8.37 17.03
N LEU A 113 7.48 7.85 16.36
CA LEU A 113 6.12 8.33 16.52
C LEU A 113 5.55 7.94 17.88
N PRO A 114 4.90 8.87 18.61
CA PRO A 114 4.16 8.51 19.81
C PRO A 114 3.00 7.58 19.42
N ARG A 115 2.82 6.50 20.17
CA ARG A 115 1.81 5.47 19.92
C ARG A 115 1.85 4.89 18.49
N ALA A 116 3.06 4.75 17.93
CA ALA A 116 3.25 4.26 16.57
C ALA A 116 2.49 2.96 16.31
N GLN A 117 2.57 2.00 17.22
CA GLN A 117 1.93 0.69 17.07
C GLN A 117 0.41 0.81 16.98
N GLU A 118 -0.21 1.63 17.82
CA GLU A 118 -1.66 1.84 17.81
C GLU A 118 -2.12 2.48 16.49
N ILE A 119 -1.40 3.51 16.02
CA ILE A 119 -1.71 4.22 14.77
C ILE A 119 -1.55 3.27 13.58
N ILE A 120 -0.41 2.58 13.48
CA ILE A 120 -0.10 1.67 12.39
C ILE A 120 -1.13 0.54 12.34
N MET A 121 -1.38 -0.14 13.46
CA MET A 121 -2.29 -1.28 13.48
C MET A 121 -3.74 -0.88 13.20
N SER A 122 -4.24 0.22 13.77
CA SER A 122 -5.61 0.67 13.51
C SER A 122 -5.82 1.05 12.05
N THR A 123 -4.92 1.82 11.46
CA THR A 123 -5.00 2.20 10.05
C THR A 123 -4.83 1.00 9.12
N TYR A 124 -3.92 0.08 9.46
CA TYR A 124 -3.71 -1.15 8.71
C TYR A 124 -4.93 -2.07 8.69
N TYR A 125 -5.50 -2.41 9.85
CA TYR A 125 -6.66 -3.30 9.89
C TYR A 125 -7.88 -2.68 9.21
N LEU A 126 -8.11 -1.40 9.39
CA LEU A 126 -9.19 -0.69 8.69
C LEU A 126 -8.96 -0.69 7.18
N ALA A 127 -7.73 -0.44 6.73
CA ALA A 127 -7.34 -0.51 5.33
C ALA A 127 -7.62 -1.89 4.73
N GLN A 128 -7.16 -2.95 5.40
CA GLN A 128 -7.35 -4.33 4.94
C GLN A 128 -8.83 -4.70 4.85
N PHE A 129 -9.63 -4.31 5.82
CA PHE A 129 -11.07 -4.53 5.80
C PHE A 129 -11.73 -3.86 4.57
N LEU A 130 -11.43 -2.59 4.34
CA LEU A 130 -12.01 -1.83 3.22
C LEU A 130 -11.55 -2.37 1.85
N ILE A 131 -10.29 -2.76 1.71
CA ILE A 131 -9.76 -3.33 0.47
C ILE A 131 -10.39 -4.69 0.17
N THR A 132 -10.56 -5.54 1.19
CA THR A 132 -11.12 -6.88 1.05
C THR A 132 -12.59 -6.85 0.61
N LEU A 133 -13.34 -5.81 0.93
CA LEU A 133 -14.72 -5.65 0.46
C LEU A 133 -14.82 -5.70 -1.07
N SER A 134 -13.83 -5.15 -1.80
CA SER A 134 -13.79 -5.21 -3.27
C SER A 134 -13.57 -6.62 -3.79
N ALA A 135 -12.71 -7.40 -3.16
CA ALA A 135 -12.44 -8.78 -3.55
C ALA A 135 -13.70 -9.67 -3.39
N CYS A 136 -14.43 -9.51 -2.31
CA CYS A 136 -15.69 -10.22 -2.09
C CYS A 136 -16.72 -9.93 -3.17
N LYS A 137 -16.82 -8.67 -3.63
CA LYS A 137 -17.75 -8.28 -4.71
C LYS A 137 -17.42 -8.96 -6.03
N VAL A 138 -16.14 -9.03 -6.40
CA VAL A 138 -15.69 -9.67 -7.63
C VAL A 138 -16.07 -11.14 -7.63
N ILE A 139 -15.82 -11.86 -6.54
CA ILE A 139 -16.16 -13.27 -6.39
C ILE A 139 -17.70 -13.49 -6.51
N ASP A 140 -18.51 -12.63 -5.91
CA ASP A 140 -19.96 -12.73 -5.98
C ASP A 140 -20.50 -12.48 -7.40
N GLN A 141 -19.88 -11.56 -8.15
CA GLN A 141 -20.23 -11.32 -9.54
C GLN A 141 -19.84 -12.49 -10.46
N GLU A 142 -18.71 -13.12 -10.25
CA GLU A 142 -18.30 -14.31 -11.00
C GLU A 142 -19.24 -15.48 -10.75
N LYS A 143 -19.64 -15.71 -9.48
CA LYS A 143 -20.64 -16.75 -9.14
C LYS A 143 -22.00 -16.53 -9.78
N LYS A 144 -22.39 -15.30 -10.05
CA LYS A 144 -23.67 -14.99 -10.72
C LYS A 144 -23.62 -15.13 -12.24
N ARG A 145 -22.42 -15.24 -12.81
CA ARG A 145 -22.21 -15.47 -14.25
C ARG A 145 -22.12 -16.93 -14.64
N LEU A 146 -21.85 -17.80 -13.67
CA LEU A 146 -21.86 -19.27 -13.81
C LEU A 146 -23.25 -19.84 -13.55
#